data_624f45bf15b00f517caa473e63384d17
#
_entry.id   624f45bf15b00f517caa473e63384d17
#
_cell.length_a   1.000
_cell.length_b   1.000
_cell.length_c   1.000
_cell.angle_alpha   90.00
_cell.angle_beta   90.00
_cell.angle_gamma   90.00
#
_symmetry.space_group_name_H-M   'P 1'
#
loop_
_entity.id
_entity.type
_entity.pdbx_description
1 polymer ?
#
loop_
_entity_poly.entity_id
_entity_poly.type
_entity_poly.pdbx_seq_one_letter_code
_entity_poly.pdbx_strand_id
1 'polypeptide(L)'
;MTILDDAMPMQRSRPRQSERAIAARKSLNRLTMGALVVLLALVPLPFGAVHAFSWGFFALYAGLALTLYSWRMSTLDIGLSAPLANMRPSIVLFALYCAYLALQMVPLGWVVPGLTNFAANGMEIESATISVANNQTALMLMRHLTYGAVFLLVVQVTQNPARREFFLNAILAIVAIYCIQALISLQTGDTVLGVTKRAYIGSATGPFVNRNSFATFLAMGAMIALVQAGRSLVRQAERHPHDGLVPG
;
A
#
# COMPACT_ATOMS: atom_id res chain seq x y z
N MET A 1 -45.47 6.29 56.00
CA MET A 1 -45.51 6.35 54.52
C MET A 1 -44.09 6.63 54.05
N THR A 2 -43.30 5.55 53.95
CA THR A 2 -41.85 5.56 53.76
C THR A 2 -41.58 5.42 52.26
N ILE A 3 -41.06 6.47 51.66
CA ILE A 3 -40.61 6.45 50.26
C ILE A 3 -39.21 5.85 50.24
N LEU A 4 -39.07 4.63 49.73
CA LEU A 4 -37.80 3.96 49.44
C LEU A 4 -37.12 4.66 48.26
N ASP A 5 -35.99 5.22 48.57
CA ASP A 5 -35.02 5.82 47.65
C ASP A 5 -34.32 4.68 46.89
N ASP A 6 -34.84 4.29 45.74
CA ASP A 6 -34.21 3.33 44.81
C ASP A 6 -33.09 4.06 44.07
N ALA A 7 -31.94 4.18 44.72
CA ALA A 7 -30.70 4.63 44.10
C ALA A 7 -30.20 3.54 43.13
N MET A 8 -30.48 3.70 41.86
CA MET A 8 -29.85 2.88 40.81
C MET A 8 -28.32 2.91 40.94
N PRO A 9 -27.61 1.77 40.90
CA PRO A 9 -26.17 1.76 40.92
C PRO A 9 -25.62 2.36 39.64
N MET A 10 -25.02 3.54 39.75
CA MET A 10 -24.27 4.15 38.65
C MET A 10 -23.17 3.19 38.16
N GLN A 11 -23.31 2.75 36.96
CA GLN A 11 -22.41 1.90 36.22
C GLN A 11 -21.04 2.61 35.98
N ARG A 12 -20.14 2.58 36.99
CA ARG A 12 -18.79 3.18 36.95
C ARG A 12 -17.73 2.35 36.21
N SER A 13 -18.11 1.45 35.29
CA SER A 13 -17.15 0.51 34.66
C SER A 13 -16.66 0.91 33.24
N ARG A 14 -17.12 2.01 32.67
CA ARG A 14 -16.81 2.39 31.28
C ARG A 14 -15.47 3.13 31.02
N PRO A 15 -14.82 3.93 31.91
CA PRO A 15 -13.62 4.68 31.56
C PRO A 15 -12.38 3.81 31.29
N ARG A 16 -12.15 2.78 32.10
CA ARG A 16 -10.95 1.90 31.98
C ARG A 16 -10.96 1.02 30.73
N GLN A 17 -12.11 0.57 30.25
CA GLN A 17 -12.19 -0.23 29.02
C GLN A 17 -11.91 0.62 27.78
N SER A 18 -12.41 1.86 27.75
CA SER A 18 -12.15 2.80 26.64
C SER A 18 -10.66 3.16 26.54
N GLU A 19 -9.97 3.39 27.64
CA GLU A 19 -8.53 3.69 27.66
C GLU A 19 -7.68 2.53 27.17
N ARG A 20 -8.00 1.29 27.58
CA ARG A 20 -7.33 0.08 27.10
C ARG A 20 -7.54 -0.12 25.59
N ALA A 21 -8.75 0.07 25.09
CA ALA A 21 -9.07 0.00 23.67
C ALA A 21 -8.30 1.04 22.84
N ILE A 22 -8.22 2.28 23.33
CA ILE A 22 -7.45 3.36 22.70
C ILE A 22 -5.95 3.03 22.66
N ALA A 23 -5.39 2.54 23.77
CA ALA A 23 -3.98 2.14 23.85
C ALA A 23 -3.67 0.96 22.90
N ALA A 24 -4.53 -0.05 22.88
CA ALA A 24 -4.41 -1.22 21.99
C ALA A 24 -4.47 -0.80 20.51
N ARG A 25 -5.39 0.10 20.14
CA ARG A 25 -5.48 0.67 18.79
C ARG A 25 -4.21 1.44 18.41
N LYS A 26 -3.67 2.24 19.33
CA LYS A 26 -2.43 2.99 19.09
C LYS A 26 -1.26 2.05 18.83
N SER A 27 -1.14 0.98 19.62
CA SER A 27 -0.11 -0.06 19.45
C SER A 27 -0.29 -0.81 18.12
N LEU A 28 -1.49 -1.28 17.81
CA LEU A 28 -1.81 -1.97 16.57
C LEU A 28 -1.45 -1.12 15.34
N ASN A 29 -1.88 0.14 15.31
CA ASN A 29 -1.57 1.05 14.22
C ASN A 29 -0.07 1.34 14.09
N ARG A 30 0.69 1.33 15.19
CA ARG A 30 2.15 1.50 15.16
C ARG A 30 2.83 0.27 14.58
N LEU A 31 2.44 -0.93 15.00
CA LEU A 31 2.97 -2.19 14.46
C LEU A 31 2.67 -2.33 12.96
N THR A 32 1.43 -2.07 12.56
CA THR A 32 1.03 -2.11 11.16
C THR A 32 1.77 -1.08 10.31
N MET A 33 2.01 0.13 10.85
CA MET A 33 2.84 1.14 10.20
C MET A 33 4.27 0.63 9.98
N GLY A 34 4.89 0.04 11.01
CA GLY A 34 6.22 -0.58 10.89
C GLY A 34 6.24 -1.68 9.82
N ALA A 35 5.24 -2.56 9.80
CA ALA A 35 5.10 -3.60 8.79
C ALA A 35 4.99 -3.01 7.37
N LEU A 36 4.22 -1.95 7.17
CA LEU A 36 4.10 -1.27 5.87
C LEU A 36 5.42 -0.63 5.43
N VAL A 37 6.16 0.01 6.34
CA VAL A 37 7.48 0.59 6.02
C VAL A 37 8.48 -0.51 5.64
N VAL A 38 8.50 -1.62 6.37
CA VAL A 38 9.33 -2.79 6.04
C VAL A 38 8.95 -3.36 4.67
N LEU A 39 7.66 -3.52 4.38
CA LEU A 39 7.19 -3.96 3.06
C LEU A 39 7.71 -3.05 1.96
N LEU A 40 7.53 -1.73 2.09
CA LEU A 40 7.96 -0.75 1.09
C LEU A 40 9.49 -0.73 0.90
N ALA A 41 10.24 -0.96 1.97
CA ALA A 41 11.69 -1.06 1.90
C ALA A 41 12.17 -2.35 1.21
N LEU A 42 11.44 -3.46 1.37
CA LEU A 42 11.84 -4.75 0.83
C LEU A 42 11.38 -4.99 -0.62
N VAL A 43 10.26 -4.39 -1.03
CA VAL A 43 9.69 -4.61 -2.38
C VAL A 43 10.67 -4.33 -3.52
N PRO A 44 11.51 -3.27 -3.51
CA PRO A 44 12.46 -3.03 -4.59
C PRO A 44 13.62 -4.04 -4.65
N LEU A 45 14.02 -4.66 -3.52
CA LEU A 45 15.22 -5.50 -3.41
C LEU A 45 15.27 -6.67 -4.41
N PRO A 46 14.21 -7.49 -4.59
CA PRO A 46 14.27 -8.59 -5.56
C PRO A 46 14.00 -8.07 -6.97
N PHE A 47 14.95 -7.30 -7.51
CA PHE A 47 14.93 -6.77 -8.87
C PHE A 47 13.65 -5.95 -9.19
N GLY A 48 13.19 -5.13 -8.23
CA GLY A 48 11.94 -4.37 -8.36
C GLY A 48 10.71 -5.27 -8.35
N ALA A 49 10.79 -6.44 -7.72
CA ALA A 49 9.72 -7.44 -7.63
C ALA A 49 9.17 -7.88 -9.00
N VAL A 50 10.03 -8.04 -10.02
CA VAL A 50 9.60 -8.46 -11.37
C VAL A 50 9.14 -9.91 -11.40
N HIS A 51 9.76 -10.79 -10.60
CA HIS A 51 9.47 -12.22 -10.62
C HIS A 51 8.16 -12.59 -9.91
N ALA A 52 7.44 -13.57 -10.46
CA ALA A 52 6.18 -14.07 -9.89
C ALA A 52 6.32 -14.54 -8.43
N PHE A 53 7.44 -15.18 -8.08
CA PHE A 53 7.75 -15.59 -6.71
C PHE A 53 7.78 -14.39 -5.73
N SER A 54 8.42 -13.29 -6.12
CA SER A 54 8.47 -12.08 -5.30
C SER A 54 7.07 -11.50 -5.06
N TRP A 55 6.21 -11.50 -6.07
CA TRP A 55 4.82 -11.09 -5.94
C TRP A 55 4.04 -11.97 -4.99
N GLY A 56 4.20 -13.29 -5.08
CA GLY A 56 3.57 -14.24 -4.15
C GLY A 56 3.97 -13.98 -2.70
N PHE A 57 5.27 -13.74 -2.47
CA PHE A 57 5.77 -13.41 -1.13
C PHE A 57 5.17 -12.10 -0.58
N PHE A 58 5.16 -11.02 -1.37
CA PHE A 58 4.61 -9.74 -0.93
C PHE A 58 3.09 -9.76 -0.81
N ALA A 59 2.40 -10.55 -1.65
CA ALA A 59 0.96 -10.77 -1.52
C ALA A 59 0.63 -11.50 -0.21
N LEU A 60 1.38 -12.54 0.13
CA LEU A 60 1.24 -13.25 1.40
C LEU A 60 1.50 -12.32 2.59
N TYR A 61 2.58 -11.53 2.53
CA TYR A 61 2.90 -10.57 3.58
C TYR A 61 1.79 -9.53 3.79
N ALA A 62 1.30 -8.91 2.72
CA ALA A 62 0.23 -7.92 2.78
C ALA A 62 -1.11 -8.53 3.24
N GLY A 63 -1.41 -9.74 2.77
CA GLY A 63 -2.58 -10.51 3.17
C GLY A 63 -2.56 -10.86 4.66
N LEU A 64 -1.42 -11.34 5.18
CA LEU A 64 -1.24 -11.62 6.60
C LEU A 64 -1.34 -10.34 7.45
N ALA A 65 -0.73 -9.24 7.00
CA ALA A 65 -0.83 -7.96 7.70
C ALA A 65 -2.27 -7.47 7.78
N LEU A 66 -3.04 -7.55 6.69
CA LEU A 66 -4.46 -7.18 6.67
C LEU A 66 -5.30 -8.11 7.55
N THR A 67 -5.08 -9.42 7.48
CA THR A 67 -5.80 -10.41 8.29
C THR A 67 -5.54 -10.20 9.78
N LEU A 68 -4.28 -10.03 10.18
CA LEU A 68 -3.91 -9.78 11.58
C LEU A 68 -4.48 -8.44 12.07
N TYR A 69 -4.44 -7.42 11.25
CA TYR A 69 -5.03 -6.11 11.56
C TYR A 69 -6.54 -6.26 11.80
N SER A 70 -7.26 -6.88 10.87
CA SER A 70 -8.71 -7.05 10.93
C SER A 70 -9.13 -7.94 12.10
N TRP A 71 -8.39 -9.04 12.35
CA TRP A 71 -8.63 -9.92 13.47
C TRP A 71 -8.45 -9.20 14.80
N ARG A 72 -7.37 -8.43 14.98
CA ARG A 72 -7.13 -7.64 16.19
C ARG A 72 -8.20 -6.57 16.39
N MET A 73 -8.65 -5.92 15.32
CA MET A 73 -9.74 -4.96 15.40
C MET A 73 -11.03 -5.62 15.89
N SER A 74 -11.38 -6.79 15.37
CA SER A 74 -12.55 -7.58 15.77
C SER A 74 -12.45 -8.07 17.22
N THR A 75 -11.31 -8.65 17.63
CA THR A 75 -11.12 -9.18 19.00
C THR A 75 -11.13 -8.10 20.08
N LEU A 76 -10.76 -6.87 19.74
CA LEU A 76 -10.72 -5.75 20.67
C LEU A 76 -11.99 -4.88 20.61
N ASP A 77 -12.94 -5.25 19.76
CA ASP A 77 -14.17 -4.48 19.47
C ASP A 77 -13.86 -3.00 19.17
N ILE A 78 -12.84 -2.78 18.34
CA ILE A 78 -12.37 -1.44 17.97
C ILE A 78 -12.86 -1.12 16.56
N GLY A 79 -13.60 -0.02 16.40
CA GLY A 79 -14.02 0.46 15.09
C GLY A 79 -12.86 0.92 14.19
N LEU A 80 -13.07 0.95 12.87
CA LEU A 80 -12.11 1.43 11.89
C LEU A 80 -11.68 2.88 12.17
N SER A 81 -10.42 3.22 11.88
CA SER A 81 -9.89 4.58 12.01
C SER A 81 -10.46 5.52 10.95
N ALA A 82 -10.55 5.02 9.72
CA ALA A 82 -11.22 5.68 8.61
C ALA A 82 -12.51 4.93 8.28
N PRO A 83 -13.69 5.58 8.31
CA PRO A 83 -14.93 4.94 7.90
C PRO A 83 -14.89 4.65 6.40
N LEU A 84 -15.05 3.38 6.03
CA LEU A 84 -15.07 2.95 4.63
C LEU A 84 -16.25 3.53 3.85
N ALA A 85 -17.26 4.02 4.56
CA ALA A 85 -18.43 4.66 3.97
C ALA A 85 -18.07 5.83 3.05
N ASN A 86 -17.07 6.62 3.38
CA ASN A 86 -16.61 7.77 2.59
C ASN A 86 -15.89 7.34 1.30
N MET A 87 -15.51 6.08 1.20
CA MET A 87 -14.76 5.51 0.07
C MET A 87 -15.58 4.49 -0.72
N ARG A 88 -16.89 4.41 -0.46
CA ARG A 88 -17.80 3.44 -1.12
C ARG A 88 -17.64 3.41 -2.64
N PRO A 89 -17.65 4.53 -3.38
CA PRO A 89 -17.51 4.49 -4.84
C PRO A 89 -16.21 3.83 -5.29
N SER A 90 -15.09 4.19 -4.67
CA SER A 90 -13.77 3.63 -5.00
C SER A 90 -13.69 2.14 -4.66
N ILE A 91 -14.26 1.72 -3.53
CA ILE A 91 -14.30 0.31 -3.11
C ILE A 91 -15.16 -0.50 -4.09
N VAL A 92 -16.34 0.02 -4.48
CA VAL A 92 -17.23 -0.66 -5.43
C VAL A 92 -16.55 -0.79 -6.79
N LEU A 93 -15.95 0.27 -7.33
CA LEU A 93 -15.22 0.23 -8.60
C LEU A 93 -14.07 -0.77 -8.56
N PHE A 94 -13.31 -0.79 -7.48
CA PHE A 94 -12.23 -1.75 -7.29
C PHE A 94 -12.74 -3.19 -7.21
N ALA A 95 -13.82 -3.42 -6.46
CA ALA A 95 -14.45 -4.74 -6.35
C ALA A 95 -15.01 -5.23 -7.69
N LEU A 96 -15.67 -4.36 -8.47
CA LEU A 96 -16.14 -4.67 -9.81
C LEU A 96 -14.98 -5.01 -10.77
N TYR A 97 -13.88 -4.28 -10.69
CA TYR A 97 -12.69 -4.58 -11.47
C TYR A 97 -12.08 -5.95 -11.10
N CYS A 98 -11.94 -6.24 -9.81
CA CYS A 98 -11.47 -7.55 -9.36
C CYS A 98 -12.43 -8.68 -9.75
N ALA A 99 -13.74 -8.45 -9.65
CA ALA A 99 -14.77 -9.40 -10.08
C ALA A 99 -14.69 -9.66 -11.59
N TYR A 100 -14.46 -8.62 -12.39
CA TYR A 100 -14.25 -8.77 -13.83
C TYR A 100 -13.03 -9.64 -14.16
N LEU A 101 -11.88 -9.44 -13.48
CA LEU A 101 -10.70 -10.29 -13.64
C LEU A 101 -11.00 -11.74 -13.22
N ALA A 102 -11.71 -11.93 -12.10
CA ALA A 102 -12.10 -13.25 -11.63
C ALA A 102 -13.06 -13.95 -12.61
N LEU A 103 -14.01 -13.22 -13.18
CA LEU A 103 -14.94 -13.74 -14.19
C LEU A 103 -14.24 -14.26 -15.42
N GLN A 104 -13.17 -13.58 -15.87
CA GLN A 104 -12.38 -14.03 -17.01
C GLN A 104 -11.72 -15.40 -16.80
N MET A 105 -11.55 -15.82 -15.55
CA MET A 105 -10.93 -17.10 -15.17
C MET A 105 -11.95 -18.23 -15.02
N VAL A 106 -13.25 -17.92 -15.05
CA VAL A 106 -14.31 -18.93 -14.96
C VAL A 106 -14.36 -19.74 -16.25
N PRO A 107 -14.47 -21.06 -16.23
CA PRO A 107 -14.54 -21.90 -17.41
C PRO A 107 -15.91 -21.83 -18.08
N LEU A 108 -16.24 -20.67 -18.65
CA LEU A 108 -17.52 -20.40 -19.28
C LEU A 108 -17.72 -21.13 -20.61
N GLY A 109 -16.64 -21.60 -21.25
CA GLY A 109 -16.69 -22.39 -22.48
C GLY A 109 -17.50 -23.69 -22.34
N TRP A 110 -17.61 -24.21 -21.12
CA TRP A 110 -18.43 -25.40 -20.84
C TRP A 110 -19.95 -25.10 -20.80
N VAL A 111 -20.30 -23.84 -20.52
CA VAL A 111 -21.71 -23.40 -20.40
C VAL A 111 -22.19 -22.79 -21.73
N VAL A 112 -21.33 -22.02 -22.40
CA VAL A 112 -21.64 -21.35 -23.67
C VAL A 112 -20.53 -21.72 -24.67
N PRO A 113 -20.72 -22.80 -25.47
CA PRO A 113 -19.78 -23.19 -26.52
C PRO A 113 -19.55 -22.03 -27.49
N GLY A 114 -18.30 -21.81 -27.89
CA GLY A 114 -17.89 -20.73 -28.80
C GLY A 114 -17.64 -19.37 -28.18
N LEU A 115 -18.06 -19.11 -26.90
CA LEU A 115 -17.76 -17.86 -26.22
C LEU A 115 -16.25 -17.63 -25.96
N THR A 116 -15.51 -18.72 -25.91
CA THR A 116 -14.08 -18.74 -25.56
C THR A 116 -13.18 -19.12 -26.72
N ASN A 117 -13.71 -19.15 -27.97
CA ASN A 117 -12.95 -19.37 -29.15
C ASN A 117 -12.39 -18.05 -29.68
N PHE A 118 -11.08 -18.01 -29.87
CA PHE A 118 -10.38 -16.81 -30.33
C PHE A 118 -9.62 -17.14 -31.63
N ALA A 119 -9.70 -16.26 -32.60
CA ALA A 119 -8.88 -16.34 -33.83
C ALA A 119 -7.74 -15.32 -33.72
N ALA A 120 -6.51 -15.80 -33.74
CA ALA A 120 -5.33 -14.95 -33.76
C ALA A 120 -4.33 -15.46 -34.82
N ASN A 121 -3.89 -14.59 -35.73
CA ASN A 121 -2.92 -14.89 -36.78
C ASN A 121 -3.29 -16.12 -37.63
N GLY A 122 -4.57 -16.33 -37.92
CA GLY A 122 -5.07 -17.46 -38.68
C GLY A 122 -5.12 -18.80 -37.96
N MET A 123 -4.83 -18.82 -36.65
CA MET A 123 -5.01 -19.97 -35.78
C MET A 123 -6.23 -19.78 -34.90
N GLU A 124 -7.08 -20.79 -34.80
CA GLU A 124 -8.15 -20.86 -33.83
C GLU A 124 -7.59 -21.36 -32.50
N ILE A 125 -7.79 -20.58 -31.44
CA ILE A 125 -7.39 -20.92 -30.09
C ILE A 125 -8.66 -21.26 -29.33
N GLU A 126 -8.85 -22.51 -28.97
CA GLU A 126 -9.91 -22.95 -28.09
C GLU A 126 -9.43 -22.84 -26.63
N SER A 127 -10.15 -22.07 -25.83
CA SER A 127 -9.87 -21.91 -24.41
C SER A 127 -11.09 -22.30 -23.58
N ALA A 128 -10.89 -22.90 -22.43
CA ALA A 128 -11.97 -23.17 -21.49
C ALA A 128 -12.48 -21.88 -20.81
N THR A 129 -11.67 -20.83 -20.80
CA THR A 129 -11.92 -19.57 -20.10
C THR A 129 -11.89 -18.38 -21.06
N ILE A 130 -12.51 -17.25 -20.71
CA ILE A 130 -12.44 -16.01 -21.47
C ILE A 130 -10.97 -15.54 -21.59
N SER A 131 -10.20 -15.67 -20.52
CA SER A 131 -8.78 -15.37 -20.53
C SER A 131 -7.99 -16.47 -21.24
N VAL A 132 -7.30 -16.12 -22.32
CA VAL A 132 -6.36 -17.02 -23.03
C VAL A 132 -5.14 -17.34 -22.17
N ALA A 133 -4.73 -16.39 -21.29
CA ALA A 133 -3.58 -16.53 -20.41
C ALA A 133 -4.02 -16.56 -18.93
N ASN A 134 -4.76 -17.57 -18.54
CA ASN A 134 -5.41 -17.67 -17.23
C ASN A 134 -4.45 -17.47 -16.06
N ASN A 135 -3.25 -18.05 -16.12
CA ASN A 135 -2.22 -17.87 -15.09
C ASN A 135 -1.77 -16.40 -14.94
N GLN A 136 -1.67 -15.66 -16.04
CA GLN A 136 -1.32 -14.23 -16.00
C GLN A 136 -2.45 -13.39 -15.41
N THR A 137 -3.70 -13.72 -15.73
CA THR A 137 -4.87 -13.07 -15.16
C THR A 137 -4.95 -13.31 -13.64
N ALA A 138 -4.65 -14.54 -13.18
CA ALA A 138 -4.57 -14.86 -11.75
C ALA A 138 -3.47 -14.04 -11.04
N LEU A 139 -2.28 -13.93 -11.65
CA LEU A 139 -1.20 -13.10 -11.10
C LEU A 139 -1.60 -11.62 -11.06
N MET A 140 -2.29 -11.11 -12.08
CA MET A 140 -2.79 -9.74 -12.09
C MET A 140 -3.84 -9.50 -11.00
N LEU A 141 -4.79 -10.41 -10.82
CA LEU A 141 -5.78 -10.34 -9.75
C LEU A 141 -5.09 -10.32 -8.36
N MET A 142 -4.13 -11.22 -8.13
CA MET A 142 -3.35 -11.27 -6.90
C MET A 142 -2.63 -9.93 -6.64
N ARG A 143 -2.00 -9.33 -7.65
CA ARG A 143 -1.33 -8.02 -7.55
C ARG A 143 -2.31 -6.92 -7.13
N HIS A 144 -3.48 -6.85 -7.78
CA HIS A 144 -4.48 -5.83 -7.46
C HIS A 144 -5.06 -6.01 -6.05
N LEU A 145 -5.34 -7.24 -5.64
CA LEU A 145 -5.76 -7.52 -4.26
C LEU A 145 -4.70 -7.12 -3.24
N THR A 146 -3.41 -7.33 -3.56
CA THR A 146 -2.29 -6.86 -2.73
C THR A 146 -2.26 -5.33 -2.62
N TYR A 147 -2.44 -4.62 -3.75
CA TYR A 147 -2.52 -3.15 -3.74
C TYR A 147 -3.70 -2.66 -2.91
N GLY A 148 -4.87 -3.30 -3.04
CA GLY A 148 -6.05 -3.00 -2.25
C GLY A 148 -5.82 -3.20 -0.75
N ALA A 149 -5.18 -4.31 -0.36
CA ALA A 149 -4.83 -4.61 1.03
C ALA A 149 -3.88 -3.56 1.61
N VAL A 150 -2.79 -3.23 0.90
CA VAL A 150 -1.83 -2.20 1.33
C VAL A 150 -2.51 -0.84 1.41
N PHE A 151 -3.32 -0.46 0.42
CA PHE A 151 -4.06 0.80 0.41
C PHE A 151 -4.99 0.92 1.62
N LEU A 152 -5.78 -0.11 1.92
CA LEU A 152 -6.67 -0.12 3.08
C LEU A 152 -5.89 0.04 4.38
N LEU A 153 -4.77 -0.68 4.55
CA LEU A 153 -3.92 -0.56 5.73
C LEU A 153 -3.33 0.84 5.86
N VAL A 154 -2.79 1.41 4.77
CA VAL A 154 -2.24 2.78 4.77
C VAL A 154 -3.31 3.77 5.18
N VAL A 155 -4.51 3.72 4.60
CA VAL A 155 -5.62 4.61 4.97
C VAL A 155 -5.96 4.48 6.45
N GLN A 156 -6.00 3.27 7.01
CA GLN A 156 -6.33 3.07 8.42
C GLN A 156 -5.26 3.63 9.36
N VAL A 157 -3.98 3.44 9.07
CA VAL A 157 -2.89 3.83 9.99
C VAL A 157 -2.49 5.30 9.88
N THR A 158 -2.71 5.95 8.71
CA THR A 158 -2.30 7.34 8.46
C THR A 158 -3.33 8.41 8.86
N GLN A 159 -4.43 8.05 9.51
CA GLN A 159 -5.43 9.00 9.98
C GLN A 159 -4.88 10.01 11.00
N ASN A 160 -3.86 9.62 11.76
CA ASN A 160 -3.17 10.53 12.67
C ASN A 160 -2.10 11.33 11.91
N PRO A 161 -2.07 12.69 12.03
CA PRO A 161 -1.12 13.53 11.30
C PRO A 161 0.35 13.16 11.53
N ALA A 162 0.74 12.89 12.77
CA ALA A 162 2.13 12.53 13.11
C ALA A 162 2.54 11.19 12.46
N ARG A 163 1.64 10.18 12.41
CA ARG A 163 1.91 8.92 11.70
C ARG A 163 1.99 9.10 10.20
N ARG A 164 1.16 9.98 9.64
CA ARG A 164 1.21 10.32 8.22
C ARG A 164 2.55 10.99 7.86
N GLU A 165 3.01 11.95 8.64
CA GLU A 165 4.30 12.60 8.43
C GLU A 165 5.46 11.59 8.56
N PHE A 166 5.42 10.72 9.57
CA PHE A 166 6.38 9.64 9.71
C PHE A 166 6.41 8.72 8.48
N PHE A 167 5.25 8.32 7.97
CA PHE A 167 5.15 7.43 6.81
C PHE A 167 5.71 8.07 5.54
N LEU A 168 5.40 9.34 5.29
CA LEU A 168 5.94 10.10 4.16
C LEU A 168 7.46 10.26 4.27
N ASN A 169 7.98 10.56 5.46
CA ASN A 169 9.42 10.65 5.71
C ASN A 169 10.11 9.29 5.52
N ALA A 170 9.48 8.19 5.94
CA ALA A 170 10.00 6.85 5.72
C ALA A 170 10.08 6.51 4.23
N ILE A 171 9.05 6.86 3.43
CA ILE A 171 9.10 6.71 1.96
C ILE A 171 10.25 7.51 1.38
N LEU A 172 10.44 8.77 1.77
CA LEU A 172 11.55 9.60 1.29
C LEU A 172 12.91 9.01 1.65
N ALA A 173 13.07 8.51 2.87
CA ALA A 173 14.30 7.85 3.31
C ALA A 173 14.58 6.60 2.46
N ILE A 174 13.57 5.78 2.20
CA ILE A 174 13.68 4.59 1.33
C ILE A 174 14.12 4.99 -0.08
N VAL A 175 13.47 6.01 -0.67
CA VAL A 175 13.83 6.50 -2.02
C VAL A 175 15.27 7.04 -2.04
N ALA A 176 15.67 7.82 -1.03
CA ALA A 176 17.03 8.34 -0.93
C ALA A 176 18.08 7.23 -0.81
N ILE A 177 17.82 6.21 0.02
CA ILE A 177 18.73 5.06 0.17
C ILE A 177 18.91 4.34 -1.18
N TYR A 178 17.83 4.08 -1.91
CA TYR A 178 17.92 3.43 -3.22
C TYR A 178 18.56 4.34 -4.29
N CYS A 179 18.38 5.65 -4.20
CA CYS A 179 19.08 6.60 -5.05
C CYS A 179 20.61 6.54 -4.82
N ILE A 180 21.05 6.59 -3.57
CA ILE A 180 22.45 6.48 -3.20
C ILE A 180 23.01 5.13 -3.64
N GLN A 181 22.31 4.04 -3.39
CA GLN A 181 22.71 2.70 -3.81
C GLN A 181 22.87 2.60 -5.35
N ALA A 182 21.98 3.25 -6.12
CA ALA A 182 22.08 3.27 -7.57
C ALA A 182 23.32 4.03 -8.06
N LEU A 183 23.68 5.16 -7.42
CA LEU A 183 24.88 5.92 -7.73
C LEU A 183 26.16 5.13 -7.38
N ILE A 184 26.18 4.46 -6.23
CA ILE A 184 27.30 3.57 -5.84
C ILE A 184 27.43 2.42 -6.86
N SER A 185 26.35 1.82 -7.29
CA SER A 185 26.35 0.75 -8.31
C SER A 185 27.02 1.17 -9.61
N LEU A 186 26.84 2.42 -10.06
CA LEU A 186 27.52 2.95 -11.25
C LEU A 186 29.04 3.02 -11.07
N GLN A 187 29.51 3.33 -9.86
CA GLN A 187 30.95 3.44 -9.57
C GLN A 187 31.61 2.07 -9.32
N THR A 188 30.84 1.07 -8.96
CA THR A 188 31.34 -0.28 -8.61
C THR A 188 31.17 -1.32 -9.72
N GLY A 189 31.12 -0.89 -10.98
CA GLY A 189 31.06 -1.79 -12.14
C GLY A 189 29.67 -2.36 -12.37
N ASP A 190 28.62 -1.57 -12.17
CA ASP A 190 27.23 -1.97 -12.42
C ASP A 190 26.76 -3.20 -11.64
N THR A 191 27.22 -3.34 -10.38
CA THR A 191 26.76 -4.39 -9.48
C THR A 191 25.62 -3.91 -8.58
N VAL A 192 24.57 -4.71 -8.45
CA VAL A 192 23.44 -4.48 -7.55
C VAL A 192 23.39 -5.63 -6.54
N LEU A 193 23.58 -5.33 -5.25
CA LEU A 193 23.60 -6.33 -4.18
C LEU A 193 24.53 -7.52 -4.45
N GLY A 194 25.70 -7.25 -5.05
CA GLY A 194 26.69 -8.28 -5.42
C GLY A 194 26.39 -9.03 -6.72
N VAL A 195 25.31 -8.70 -7.42
CA VAL A 195 24.97 -9.30 -8.73
C VAL A 195 25.26 -8.30 -9.83
N THR A 196 26.07 -8.70 -10.83
CA THR A 196 26.36 -7.86 -12.00
C THR A 196 25.11 -7.71 -12.86
N LYS A 197 24.80 -6.49 -13.26
CA LYS A 197 23.68 -6.21 -14.17
C LYS A 197 23.88 -6.87 -15.52
N ARG A 198 22.78 -7.36 -16.09
CA ARG A 198 22.76 -7.91 -17.45
C ARG A 198 22.10 -6.96 -18.46
N ALA A 199 21.46 -5.91 -18.00
CA ALA A 199 20.78 -4.92 -18.83
C ALA A 199 20.99 -3.51 -18.25
N TYR A 200 20.88 -2.49 -19.08
CA TYR A 200 21.04 -1.09 -18.72
C TYR A 200 22.38 -0.78 -18.05
N ILE A 201 23.47 -1.38 -18.54
CA ILE A 201 24.85 -1.12 -18.11
C ILE A 201 25.14 0.36 -18.31
N GLY A 202 25.82 1.00 -17.34
CA GLY A 202 26.11 2.44 -17.37
C GLY A 202 24.89 3.32 -17.00
N SER A 203 23.78 2.77 -16.56
CA SER A 203 22.58 3.52 -16.15
C SER A 203 22.28 3.28 -14.67
N ALA A 204 21.94 4.32 -13.92
CA ALA A 204 21.46 4.19 -12.54
C ALA A 204 20.09 3.53 -12.53
N THR A 205 20.00 2.27 -12.12
CA THR A 205 18.74 1.52 -12.01
C THR A 205 18.39 1.12 -10.58
N GLY A 206 19.33 1.31 -9.65
CA GLY A 206 19.18 0.74 -8.32
C GLY A 206 18.90 -0.76 -8.38
N PRO A 207 18.02 -1.29 -7.55
CA PRO A 207 17.62 -2.70 -7.57
C PRO A 207 16.61 -3.04 -8.69
N PHE A 208 16.16 -2.06 -9.49
CA PHE A 208 15.21 -2.31 -10.57
C PHE A 208 15.89 -2.86 -11.81
N VAL A 209 15.22 -3.76 -12.52
CA VAL A 209 15.69 -4.26 -13.83
C VAL A 209 15.62 -3.16 -14.89
N ASN A 210 14.55 -2.33 -14.85
CA ASN A 210 14.29 -1.31 -15.85
C ASN A 210 14.55 0.10 -15.29
N ARG A 211 15.38 0.88 -16.01
CA ARG A 211 15.69 2.27 -15.68
C ARG A 211 14.45 3.17 -15.60
N ASN A 212 13.43 2.91 -16.42
CA ASN A 212 12.21 3.71 -16.41
C ASN A 212 11.38 3.46 -15.13
N SER A 213 11.34 2.21 -14.65
CA SER A 213 10.70 1.88 -13.37
C SER A 213 11.40 2.55 -12.20
N PHE A 214 12.74 2.60 -12.23
CA PHE A 214 13.51 3.33 -11.22
C PHE A 214 13.29 4.84 -11.30
N ALA A 215 13.25 5.42 -12.51
CA ALA A 215 12.95 6.83 -12.70
C ALA A 215 11.54 7.19 -12.17
N THR A 216 10.54 6.34 -12.41
CA THR A 216 9.19 6.53 -11.86
C THR A 216 9.19 6.47 -10.32
N PHE A 217 9.95 5.55 -9.74
CA PHE A 217 10.12 5.44 -8.29
C PHE A 217 10.76 6.70 -7.70
N LEU A 218 11.81 7.25 -8.32
CA LEU A 218 12.44 8.50 -7.91
C LEU A 218 11.49 9.70 -8.08
N ALA A 219 10.73 9.76 -9.18
CA ALA A 219 9.76 10.81 -9.43
C ALA A 219 8.67 10.87 -8.35
N MET A 220 8.17 9.72 -7.91
CA MET A 220 7.21 9.67 -6.79
C MET A 220 7.83 10.23 -5.50
N GLY A 221 9.08 9.89 -5.19
CA GLY A 221 9.80 10.46 -4.05
C GLY A 221 9.97 11.98 -4.18
N ALA A 222 10.38 12.46 -5.35
CA ALA A 222 10.56 13.90 -5.62
C ALA A 222 9.23 14.67 -5.44
N MET A 223 8.11 14.14 -5.90
CA MET A 223 6.79 14.74 -5.70
C MET A 223 6.42 14.83 -4.22
N ILE A 224 6.67 13.78 -3.44
CA ILE A 224 6.42 13.79 -1.99
C ILE A 224 7.31 14.85 -1.32
N ALA A 225 8.59 14.91 -1.67
CA ALA A 225 9.54 15.90 -1.14
C ALA A 225 9.10 17.33 -1.44
N LEU A 226 8.70 17.61 -2.68
CA LEU A 226 8.22 18.91 -3.11
C LEU A 226 6.97 19.36 -2.33
N VAL A 227 5.99 18.47 -2.16
CA VAL A 227 4.78 18.76 -1.38
C VAL A 227 5.12 19.02 0.11
N GLN A 228 6.05 18.27 0.69
CA GLN A 228 6.47 18.49 2.08
C GLN A 228 7.25 19.81 2.24
N ALA A 229 8.14 20.14 1.30
CA ALA A 229 8.85 21.40 1.29
C ALA A 229 7.89 22.59 1.17
N GLY A 230 6.93 22.53 0.25
CA GLY A 230 5.90 23.56 0.12
C GLY A 230 5.07 23.77 1.39
N ARG A 231 4.67 22.68 2.05
CA ARG A 231 3.97 22.74 3.34
C ARG A 231 4.83 23.37 4.45
N SER A 232 6.13 23.09 4.48
CA SER A 232 7.03 23.67 5.48
C SER A 232 7.21 25.18 5.27
N LEU A 233 7.33 25.64 4.01
CA LEU A 233 7.42 27.06 3.67
C LEU A 233 6.14 27.83 4.05
N VAL A 234 4.97 27.28 3.75
CA VAL A 234 3.69 27.90 4.14
C VAL A 234 3.60 28.02 5.67
N ARG A 235 3.93 26.95 6.42
CA ARG A 235 3.94 27.00 7.88
C ARG A 235 4.95 28.00 8.45
N GLN A 236 6.10 28.23 7.79
CA GLN A 236 7.07 29.23 8.19
C GLN A 236 6.53 30.66 7.94
N ALA A 237 5.94 30.90 6.77
CA ALA A 237 5.33 32.18 6.45
C ALA A 237 4.19 32.54 7.43
N GLU A 238 3.38 31.57 7.83
CA GLU A 238 2.32 31.78 8.84
C GLU A 238 2.86 32.08 10.24
N ARG A 239 4.06 31.59 10.58
CA ARG A 239 4.71 31.83 11.90
C ARG A 239 5.40 33.20 11.99
N HIS A 240 5.85 33.77 10.86
CA HIS A 240 6.58 35.03 10.75
C HIS A 240 5.90 36.02 9.81
N PRO A 241 4.64 36.42 10.08
CA PRO A 241 3.89 37.28 9.17
C PRO A 241 4.43 38.71 9.04
N HIS A 242 5.38 39.14 9.90
CA HIS A 242 5.86 40.52 9.97
C HIS A 242 7.33 40.74 9.56
N ASP A 243 8.11 39.66 9.28
CA ASP A 243 9.55 39.85 8.94
C ASP A 243 9.81 40.21 7.45
N GLY A 244 8.75 40.39 6.64
CA GLY A 244 8.84 40.62 5.21
C GLY A 244 8.63 42.09 4.73
N LEU A 245 8.29 43.04 5.62
CA LEU A 245 7.97 44.44 5.23
C LEU A 245 8.52 45.44 6.23
N VAL A 246 9.85 45.59 6.29
CA VAL A 246 10.47 46.84 6.72
C VAL A 246 11.18 47.41 5.50
N PRO A 247 10.59 48.42 4.79
CA PRO A 247 11.33 49.20 3.82
C PRO A 247 12.28 50.12 4.59
N GLY A 248 13.59 49.95 4.36
CA GLY A 248 14.63 50.89 4.75
C GLY A 248 14.60 52.10 3.81
#